data_c03ce8abe56c4bbf13c2c7cda16aa0fd
#
_entry.id   c03ce8abe56c4bbf13c2c7cda16aa0fd
#
_cell.length_a   1.000
_cell.length_b   1.000
_cell.length_c   1.000
_cell.angle_alpha   90.00
_cell.angle_beta   90.00
_cell.angle_gamma   90.00
#
_symmetry.space_group_name_H-M   'P 1'
#
loop_
_entity.id
_entity.type
_entity.pdbx_description
1 polymer ?
#
loop_
_entity_poly.entity_id
_entity_poly.type
_entity_poly.pdbx_seq_one_letter_code
_entity_poly.pdbx_strand_id
1 'polypeptide(L)'
;MRLDKFLCELNIGSRSQVKELIRHGKVSVNNAVVKTADLKIDEKKDIVCVQGQTLSYRKFYYYMLNKPAGVVSATQDNLSDTVIGLLRPEDRRTDLFPVGRLDKDTEGLLLLTNDGALAHRLLSPGRHVDKTYHVTIEHALTAQEIQQLEQGVDIGEDKLTLPARVEVLSPETELLLTIHEGKFHQVKRMLFAVNNLVTALRRTAFGGLKLDGALAPGEYRPLSEEEVEVLHEA
;
A
#
# COMPACT_ATOMS: atom_id res chain seq x y z
N MET A 1 -22.17 15.10 -5.22
CA MET A 1 -20.94 15.88 -5.53
C MET A 1 -21.16 16.77 -6.74
N ARG A 2 -20.24 17.72 -7.13
CA ARG A 2 -20.32 18.47 -8.41
C ARG A 2 -19.79 17.61 -9.55
N LEU A 3 -20.42 17.70 -10.72
CA LEU A 3 -20.03 16.92 -11.91
C LEU A 3 -18.58 17.18 -12.36
N ASP A 4 -18.13 18.46 -12.36
CA ASP A 4 -16.74 18.77 -12.72
C ASP A 4 -15.73 18.13 -11.71
N LYS A 5 -16.05 18.12 -10.43
CA LYS A 5 -15.22 17.48 -9.42
C LYS A 5 -15.22 15.94 -9.61
N PHE A 6 -16.37 15.34 -9.84
CA PHE A 6 -16.53 13.91 -10.12
C PHE A 6 -15.64 13.44 -11.27
N LEU A 7 -15.68 14.16 -12.41
CA LEU A 7 -14.88 13.82 -13.58
C LEU A 7 -13.37 14.01 -13.35
N CYS A 8 -12.98 15.05 -12.59
CA CYS A 8 -11.58 15.23 -12.20
C CYS A 8 -11.09 14.12 -11.27
N GLU A 9 -11.90 13.68 -10.31
CA GLU A 9 -11.56 12.57 -9.40
C GLU A 9 -11.41 11.23 -10.14
N LEU A 10 -12.09 11.07 -11.27
CA LEU A 10 -11.94 9.91 -12.15
C LEU A 10 -10.81 10.05 -13.18
N ASN A 11 -9.93 11.05 -13.06
CA ASN A 11 -8.82 11.31 -13.98
C ASN A 11 -9.24 11.54 -15.46
N ILE A 12 -10.49 11.95 -15.71
CA ILE A 12 -10.97 12.24 -17.09
C ILE A 12 -10.22 13.45 -17.69
N GLY A 13 -9.71 14.32 -16.84
CA GLY A 13 -8.88 15.45 -17.26
C GLY A 13 -8.72 16.51 -16.16
N SER A 14 -7.93 17.52 -16.45
CA SER A 14 -7.82 18.71 -15.60
C SER A 14 -9.15 19.45 -15.52
N ARG A 15 -9.32 20.33 -14.54
CA ARG A 15 -10.57 21.12 -14.36
C ARG A 15 -10.98 21.89 -15.62
N SER A 16 -10.02 22.42 -16.37
CA SER A 16 -10.28 23.13 -17.65
C SER A 16 -10.76 22.16 -18.73
N GLN A 17 -10.08 21.05 -18.92
CA GLN A 17 -10.46 20.00 -19.90
C GLN A 17 -11.83 19.41 -19.60
N VAL A 18 -12.12 19.10 -18.35
CA VAL A 18 -13.44 18.59 -17.93
C VAL A 18 -14.56 19.59 -18.22
N LYS A 19 -14.37 20.87 -17.90
CA LYS A 19 -15.35 21.93 -18.24
C LYS A 19 -15.58 22.06 -19.73
N GLU A 20 -14.54 21.86 -20.53
CA GLU A 20 -14.62 21.89 -21.99
C GLU A 20 -15.41 20.69 -22.54
N LEU A 21 -15.15 19.48 -22.04
CA LEU A 21 -15.93 18.28 -22.37
C LEU A 21 -17.43 18.47 -22.06
N ILE A 22 -17.76 19.02 -20.90
CA ILE A 22 -19.14 19.30 -20.49
C ILE A 22 -19.78 20.34 -21.43
N ARG A 23 -19.09 21.47 -21.69
CA ARG A 23 -19.59 22.53 -22.56
C ARG A 23 -19.89 22.02 -23.98
N HIS A 24 -19.06 21.11 -24.52
CA HIS A 24 -19.24 20.53 -25.84
C HIS A 24 -20.23 19.37 -25.87
N GLY A 25 -20.98 19.13 -24.78
CA GLY A 25 -22.02 18.10 -24.74
C GLY A 25 -21.48 16.68 -24.82
N LYS A 26 -20.22 16.45 -24.43
CA LYS A 26 -19.60 15.12 -24.40
C LYS A 26 -19.89 14.33 -23.14
N VAL A 27 -20.63 14.94 -22.19
CA VAL A 27 -20.99 14.34 -20.90
C VAL A 27 -22.50 14.25 -20.80
N SER A 28 -22.99 13.09 -20.36
CA SER A 28 -24.40 12.89 -20.00
C SER A 28 -24.53 12.36 -18.56
N VAL A 29 -25.63 12.70 -17.92
CA VAL A 29 -26.05 12.19 -16.62
C VAL A 29 -27.46 11.63 -16.78
N ASN A 30 -27.66 10.36 -16.41
CA ASN A 30 -28.93 9.66 -16.57
C ASN A 30 -29.49 9.76 -18.00
N ASN A 31 -28.63 9.54 -18.98
CA ASN A 31 -28.90 9.64 -20.43
C ASN A 31 -29.23 11.04 -20.96
N ALA A 32 -29.21 12.09 -20.13
CA ALA A 32 -29.41 13.48 -20.56
C ALA A 32 -28.06 14.20 -20.72
N VAL A 33 -27.84 14.83 -21.89
CA VAL A 33 -26.62 15.62 -22.13
C VAL A 33 -26.60 16.83 -21.20
N VAL A 34 -25.49 17.03 -20.49
CA VAL A 34 -25.30 18.13 -19.56
C VAL A 34 -24.26 19.11 -20.10
N LYS A 35 -24.56 20.42 -19.97
CA LYS A 35 -23.66 21.52 -20.37
C LYS A 35 -23.18 22.38 -19.18
N THR A 36 -23.64 22.05 -17.97
CA THR A 36 -23.40 22.80 -16.74
C THR A 36 -22.42 22.04 -15.84
N ALA A 37 -21.23 22.59 -15.66
CA ALA A 37 -20.15 21.90 -14.95
C ALA A 37 -20.37 21.76 -13.42
N ASP A 38 -21.17 22.64 -12.83
CA ASP A 38 -21.49 22.65 -11.40
C ASP A 38 -22.77 21.90 -11.04
N LEU A 39 -23.35 21.16 -12.01
CA LEU A 39 -24.47 20.25 -11.72
C LEU A 39 -24.12 19.37 -10.53
N LYS A 40 -25.00 19.30 -9.55
CA LYS A 40 -24.89 18.37 -8.42
C LYS A 40 -25.38 16.99 -8.83
N ILE A 41 -24.56 15.99 -8.62
CA ILE A 41 -24.88 14.58 -8.88
C ILE A 41 -24.78 13.76 -7.60
N ASP A 42 -25.53 12.68 -7.54
CA ASP A 42 -25.40 11.61 -6.54
C ASP A 42 -24.48 10.53 -7.14
N GLU A 43 -23.24 10.45 -6.69
CA GLU A 43 -22.23 9.54 -7.20
C GLU A 43 -22.56 8.05 -7.01
N LYS A 44 -23.57 7.73 -6.19
CA LYS A 44 -24.03 6.35 -5.94
C LYS A 44 -25.24 5.96 -6.81
N LYS A 45 -25.99 6.93 -7.33
CA LYS A 45 -27.25 6.71 -8.02
C LYS A 45 -27.22 7.17 -9.46
N ASP A 46 -26.53 8.29 -9.74
CA ASP A 46 -26.54 8.87 -11.08
C ASP A 46 -25.54 8.14 -12.00
N ILE A 47 -26.00 7.81 -13.18
CA ILE A 47 -25.18 7.21 -14.23
C ILE A 47 -24.56 8.33 -15.04
N VAL A 48 -23.24 8.50 -14.92
CA VAL A 48 -22.47 9.49 -15.67
C VAL A 48 -21.76 8.82 -16.82
N CYS A 49 -21.91 9.37 -18.03
CA CYS A 49 -21.19 8.89 -19.20
C CYS A 49 -20.35 10.01 -19.82
N VAL A 50 -19.18 9.68 -20.32
CA VAL A 50 -18.33 10.57 -21.13
C VAL A 50 -18.12 9.94 -22.50
N GLN A 51 -18.49 10.65 -23.57
CA GLN A 51 -18.39 10.17 -24.95
C GLN A 51 -19.05 8.78 -25.16
N GLY A 52 -20.17 8.53 -24.47
CA GLY A 52 -20.90 7.26 -24.52
C GLY A 52 -20.38 6.14 -23.61
N GLN A 53 -19.25 6.35 -22.95
CA GLN A 53 -18.70 5.38 -22.00
C GLN A 53 -19.20 5.69 -20.58
N THR A 54 -19.84 4.73 -19.94
CA THR A 54 -20.31 4.83 -18.55
C THR A 54 -19.12 4.82 -17.59
N LEU A 55 -19.11 5.77 -16.65
CA LEU A 55 -18.10 5.86 -15.61
C LEU A 55 -18.60 5.18 -14.34
N SER A 56 -17.73 4.39 -13.72
CA SER A 56 -17.96 3.81 -12.39
C SER A 56 -17.18 4.63 -11.36
N TYR A 57 -17.91 5.17 -10.36
CA TYR A 57 -17.27 5.92 -9.29
C TYR A 57 -16.84 5.00 -8.16
N ARG A 58 -15.56 5.10 -7.80
CA ARG A 58 -15.03 4.55 -6.57
C ARG A 58 -14.42 5.68 -5.75
N LYS A 59 -14.85 5.81 -4.50
CA LYS A 59 -14.31 6.81 -3.60
C LYS A 59 -12.90 6.45 -3.16
N PHE A 60 -12.69 5.17 -2.86
CA PHE A 60 -11.41 4.65 -2.39
C PHE A 60 -10.88 3.58 -3.33
N TYR A 61 -9.59 3.61 -3.53
CA TYR A 61 -8.82 2.66 -4.31
C TYR A 61 -7.84 1.94 -3.39
N TYR A 62 -7.71 0.64 -3.57
CA TYR A 62 -6.82 -0.20 -2.79
C TYR A 62 -6.09 -1.14 -3.74
N TYR A 63 -4.77 -1.06 -3.73
CA TYR A 63 -3.92 -1.91 -4.58
C TYR A 63 -2.92 -2.66 -3.71
N MET A 64 -2.80 -3.96 -3.95
CA MET A 64 -1.68 -4.77 -3.48
C MET A 64 -0.56 -4.65 -4.51
N LEU A 65 0.59 -4.14 -4.09
CA LEU A 65 1.81 -4.10 -4.90
C LEU A 65 2.81 -5.09 -4.32
N ASN A 66 3.40 -5.93 -5.17
CA ASN A 66 4.63 -6.64 -4.85
C ASN A 66 5.80 -5.70 -5.17
N LYS A 67 6.20 -4.88 -4.19
CA LYS A 67 7.26 -3.88 -4.36
C LYS A 67 8.59 -4.55 -4.71
N PRO A 68 9.27 -4.19 -5.79
CA PRO A 68 10.62 -4.66 -6.10
C PRO A 68 11.67 -3.91 -5.28
N ALA A 69 12.87 -4.46 -5.19
CA ALA A 69 14.04 -3.72 -4.72
C ALA A 69 14.38 -2.56 -5.67
N GLY A 70 15.06 -1.54 -5.15
CA GLY A 70 15.51 -0.37 -5.93
C GLY A 70 14.51 0.77 -6.04
N VAL A 71 13.26 0.55 -5.67
CA VAL A 71 12.16 1.54 -5.73
C VAL A 71 11.83 2.08 -4.34
N VAL A 72 11.55 3.38 -4.23
CA VAL A 72 11.22 4.01 -2.94
C VAL A 72 9.72 4.02 -2.67
N SER A 73 9.33 3.83 -1.39
CA SER A 73 7.95 3.92 -0.92
C SER A 73 7.53 5.39 -0.75
N ALA A 74 7.42 6.11 -1.86
CA ALA A 74 7.04 7.51 -1.91
C ALA A 74 6.05 7.76 -3.05
N THR A 75 5.34 8.89 -3.00
CA THR A 75 4.46 9.35 -4.08
C THR A 75 5.25 10.03 -5.18
N GLN A 76 6.31 10.76 -4.81
CA GLN A 76 7.23 11.45 -5.72
C GLN A 76 8.64 11.39 -5.13
N ASP A 77 9.63 11.30 -5.98
CA ASP A 77 11.04 11.39 -5.63
C ASP A 77 11.82 11.94 -6.84
N ASN A 78 12.87 12.73 -6.60
CA ASN A 78 13.64 13.38 -7.66
C ASN A 78 14.81 12.51 -8.18
N LEU A 79 15.18 11.47 -7.43
CA LEU A 79 16.40 10.68 -7.68
C LEU A 79 16.11 9.20 -7.92
N SER A 80 14.95 8.71 -7.50
CA SER A 80 14.63 7.29 -7.53
C SER A 80 13.22 7.06 -8.07
N ASP A 81 13.03 5.91 -8.72
CA ASP A 81 11.70 5.45 -9.08
C ASP A 81 10.84 5.23 -7.83
N THR A 82 9.57 5.58 -7.93
CA THR A 82 8.60 5.49 -6.83
C THR A 82 7.61 4.36 -7.05
N VAL A 83 7.01 3.89 -5.97
CA VAL A 83 5.97 2.86 -6.02
C VAL A 83 4.72 3.30 -6.82
N ILE A 84 4.42 4.60 -6.86
CA ILE A 84 3.32 5.14 -7.70
C ILE A 84 3.72 5.12 -9.19
N GLY A 85 5.01 5.30 -9.49
CA GLY A 85 5.55 5.22 -10.85
C GLY A 85 5.42 3.82 -11.49
N LEU A 86 5.28 2.75 -10.69
CA LEU A 86 5.07 1.39 -11.19
C LEU A 86 3.64 1.14 -11.69
N LEU A 87 2.66 1.95 -11.26
CA LEU A 87 1.30 1.79 -11.72
C LEU A 87 1.15 2.17 -13.20
N ARG A 88 0.20 1.55 -13.90
CA ARG A 88 -0.20 1.95 -15.25
C ARG A 88 -0.73 3.38 -15.24
N PRO A 89 -0.57 4.14 -16.33
CA PRO A 89 -1.01 5.54 -16.40
C PRO A 89 -2.48 5.75 -15.98
N GLU A 90 -3.38 4.85 -16.37
CA GLU A 90 -4.80 4.88 -16.04
C GLU A 90 -5.10 4.67 -14.55
N ASP A 91 -4.23 3.95 -13.84
CA ASP A 91 -4.37 3.66 -12.40
C ASP A 91 -3.62 4.69 -11.53
N ARG A 92 -2.77 5.53 -12.13
CA ARG A 92 -2.05 6.60 -11.41
C ARG A 92 -3.00 7.70 -11.02
N ARG A 93 -3.14 7.93 -9.74
CA ARG A 93 -3.95 9.02 -9.17
C ARG A 93 -3.07 9.89 -8.29
N THR A 94 -3.33 11.19 -8.32
CA THR A 94 -2.58 12.17 -7.53
C THR A 94 -2.82 12.05 -6.02
N ASP A 95 -3.90 11.37 -5.62
CA ASP A 95 -4.30 11.15 -4.24
C ASP A 95 -3.87 9.78 -3.68
N LEU A 96 -3.27 8.89 -4.50
CA LEU A 96 -2.73 7.62 -4.04
C LEU A 96 -1.41 7.78 -3.29
N PHE A 97 -1.26 7.01 -2.20
CA PHE A 97 -0.04 6.95 -1.41
C PHE A 97 0.17 5.54 -0.81
N PRO A 98 1.41 5.19 -0.47
CA PRO A 98 1.70 3.91 0.17
C PRO A 98 1.30 3.91 1.65
N VAL A 99 0.70 2.81 2.13
CA VAL A 99 0.39 2.57 3.54
C VAL A 99 1.63 2.04 4.25
N GLY A 100 2.33 2.94 4.90
CA GLY A 100 3.63 2.68 5.47
C GLY A 100 4.74 2.68 4.41
N ARG A 101 5.91 2.28 4.85
CA ARG A 101 7.11 2.29 4.00
C ARG A 101 7.85 0.96 4.12
N LEU A 102 8.35 0.50 2.98
CA LEU A 102 9.43 -0.48 2.88
C LEU A 102 10.69 0.26 2.44
N ASP A 103 11.83 -0.19 2.92
CA ASP A 103 13.11 0.37 2.51
C ASP A 103 13.33 0.17 1.01
N LYS A 104 14.26 0.91 0.42
CA LYS A 104 14.54 0.86 -1.01
C LYS A 104 14.91 -0.56 -1.47
N ASP A 105 15.67 -1.28 -0.67
CA ASP A 105 16.12 -2.65 -0.92
C ASP A 105 15.17 -3.74 -0.38
N THR A 106 14.14 -3.37 0.38
CA THR A 106 13.13 -4.30 0.89
C THR A 106 12.03 -4.53 -0.14
N GLU A 107 11.65 -5.78 -0.33
CA GLU A 107 10.66 -6.22 -1.30
C GLU A 107 9.32 -6.60 -0.67
N GLY A 108 8.33 -6.92 -1.52
CA GLY A 108 7.10 -7.59 -1.14
C GLY A 108 5.90 -6.69 -0.96
N LEU A 109 4.97 -7.12 -0.12
CA LEU A 109 3.64 -6.53 -0.01
C LEU A 109 3.67 -5.08 0.45
N LEU A 110 3.22 -4.19 -0.41
CA LEU A 110 2.95 -2.80 -0.09
C LEU A 110 1.53 -2.44 -0.53
N LEU A 111 0.73 -1.92 0.40
CA LEU A 111 -0.61 -1.42 0.12
C LEU A 111 -0.52 0.02 -0.40
N LEU A 112 -1.21 0.31 -1.50
CA LEU A 112 -1.40 1.67 -2.02
C LEU A 112 -2.88 2.03 -1.92
N THR A 113 -3.21 3.22 -1.43
CA THR A 113 -4.60 3.66 -1.29
C THR A 113 -4.69 5.20 -1.27
N ASN A 114 -5.90 5.72 -1.42
CA ASN A 114 -6.26 7.11 -1.12
C ASN A 114 -7.17 7.21 0.13
N ASP A 115 -7.36 6.11 0.87
CA ASP A 115 -8.10 6.09 2.15
C ASP A 115 -7.16 6.44 3.31
N GLY A 116 -7.07 7.73 3.62
CA GLY A 116 -6.24 8.23 4.72
C GLY A 116 -6.70 7.73 6.10
N ALA A 117 -8.00 7.49 6.29
CA ALA A 117 -8.53 7.02 7.56
C ALA A 117 -8.11 5.57 7.83
N LEU A 118 -8.23 4.70 6.83
CA LEU A 118 -7.75 3.33 6.91
C LEU A 118 -6.23 3.28 7.12
N ALA A 119 -5.48 4.03 6.32
CA ALA A 119 -4.02 4.07 6.42
C ALA A 119 -3.54 4.52 7.81
N HIS A 120 -4.14 5.58 8.35
CA HIS A 120 -3.83 6.06 9.71
C HIS A 120 -4.09 4.98 10.76
N ARG A 121 -5.21 4.26 10.65
CA ARG A 121 -5.56 3.17 11.56
C ARG A 121 -4.54 2.03 11.50
N LEU A 122 -4.19 1.58 10.30
CA LEU A 122 -3.24 0.48 10.09
C LEU A 122 -1.80 0.81 10.52
N LEU A 123 -1.42 2.09 10.50
CA LEU A 123 -0.08 2.56 10.86
C LEU A 123 0.02 3.05 12.31
N SER A 124 -1.11 3.19 13.00
CA SER A 124 -1.14 3.66 14.39
C SER A 124 -0.39 2.70 15.31
N PRO A 125 0.62 3.16 16.07
CA PRO A 125 1.40 2.30 16.97
C PRO A 125 0.55 1.53 17.98
N GLY A 126 -0.55 2.13 18.46
CA GLY A 126 -1.44 1.51 19.45
C GLY A 126 -2.30 0.36 18.89
N ARG A 127 -2.31 0.14 17.59
CA ARG A 127 -3.07 -0.97 16.97
C ARG A 127 -2.24 -2.24 16.83
N HIS A 128 -0.93 -2.15 16.90
CA HIS A 128 -0.01 -3.29 16.81
C HIS A 128 -0.24 -4.20 15.59
N VAL A 129 -0.59 -3.60 14.46
CA VAL A 129 -0.89 -4.34 13.22
C VAL A 129 0.30 -5.16 12.78
N ASP A 130 0.09 -6.46 12.62
CA ASP A 130 1.11 -7.44 12.25
C ASP A 130 1.75 -7.17 10.90
N LYS A 131 3.05 -7.33 10.84
CA LYS A 131 3.86 -7.29 9.63
C LYS A 131 4.77 -8.49 9.61
N THR A 132 4.52 -9.43 8.70
CA THR A 132 5.31 -10.64 8.56
C THR A 132 6.28 -10.50 7.40
N TYR A 133 7.53 -10.81 7.68
CA TYR A 133 8.62 -10.77 6.71
C TYR A 133 9.22 -12.15 6.53
N HIS A 134 9.46 -12.53 5.29
CA HIS A 134 10.39 -13.57 4.93
C HIS A 134 11.79 -12.94 4.92
N VAL A 135 12.68 -13.47 5.74
CA VAL A 135 14.01 -12.91 5.98
C VAL A 135 15.05 -13.98 5.67
N THR A 136 16.02 -13.64 4.84
CA THR A 136 17.23 -14.44 4.67
C THR A 136 18.35 -13.81 5.48
N ILE A 137 19.05 -14.60 6.27
CA ILE A 137 20.07 -14.19 7.23
C ILE A 137 21.41 -14.85 6.92
N GLU A 138 22.50 -14.28 7.44
CA GLU A 138 23.86 -14.73 7.14
C GLU A 138 24.13 -16.12 7.70
N HIS A 139 23.64 -16.41 8.91
CA HIS A 139 23.81 -17.72 9.58
C HIS A 139 22.57 -18.08 10.41
N ALA A 140 22.37 -19.37 10.67
CA ALA A 140 21.24 -19.86 11.47
C ALA A 140 21.23 -19.26 12.88
N LEU A 141 20.03 -18.93 13.38
CA LEU A 141 19.86 -18.42 14.74
C LEU A 141 19.97 -19.55 15.76
N THR A 142 20.64 -19.26 16.87
CA THR A 142 20.62 -20.11 18.07
C THR A 142 19.27 -19.94 18.81
N ALA A 143 18.93 -20.91 19.65
CA ALA A 143 17.74 -20.83 20.50
C ALA A 143 17.73 -19.57 21.41
N GLN A 144 18.90 -19.13 21.86
CA GLN A 144 19.05 -17.92 22.69
C GLN A 144 18.74 -16.64 21.88
N GLU A 145 19.23 -16.53 20.65
CA GLU A 145 18.97 -15.38 19.76
C GLU A 145 17.48 -15.31 19.37
N ILE A 146 16.85 -16.44 19.10
CA ILE A 146 15.40 -16.52 18.88
C ILE A 146 14.65 -16.00 20.10
N GLN A 147 14.99 -16.48 21.30
CA GLN A 147 14.38 -16.02 22.53
C GLN A 147 14.55 -14.51 22.76
N GLN A 148 15.72 -13.94 22.45
CA GLN A 148 15.95 -12.50 22.52
C GLN A 148 15.02 -11.73 21.60
N LEU A 149 14.88 -12.14 20.35
CA LEU A 149 13.96 -11.50 19.38
C LEU A 149 12.51 -11.57 19.87
N GLU A 150 12.10 -12.69 20.47
CA GLU A 150 10.75 -12.90 20.98
C GLU A 150 10.47 -12.17 22.30
N GLN A 151 11.48 -11.73 23.03
CA GLN A 151 11.34 -10.89 24.23
C GLN A 151 11.47 -9.40 23.93
N GLY A 152 11.98 -9.06 22.76
CA GLY A 152 12.33 -7.71 22.35
C GLY A 152 13.78 -7.38 22.60
N VAL A 153 14.38 -6.67 21.65
CA VAL A 153 15.80 -6.33 21.60
C VAL A 153 16.03 -4.81 21.57
N ASP A 154 17.19 -4.40 22.08
CA ASP A 154 17.64 -3.02 21.95
C ASP A 154 18.15 -2.77 20.53
N ILE A 155 17.51 -1.84 19.87
CA ILE A 155 17.89 -1.37 18.53
C ILE A 155 18.40 0.08 18.54
N GLY A 156 18.83 0.59 19.70
CA GLY A 156 19.30 1.96 19.89
C GLY A 156 18.16 3.00 19.91
N GLU A 157 17.01 2.62 20.43
CA GLU A 157 15.84 3.48 20.69
C GLU A 157 15.63 3.60 22.21
N ASP A 158 14.75 4.50 22.67
CA ASP A 158 14.46 4.70 24.10
C ASP A 158 13.91 3.42 24.80
N LYS A 159 13.32 2.53 24.04
CA LYS A 159 12.71 1.27 24.54
C LYS A 159 13.10 0.11 23.64
N LEU A 160 13.15 -1.07 24.22
CA LEU A 160 13.24 -2.31 23.46
C LEU A 160 12.15 -2.40 22.40
N THR A 161 12.37 -3.21 21.36
CA THR A 161 11.33 -3.55 20.43
C THR A 161 10.20 -4.30 21.15
N LEU A 162 8.99 -4.26 20.61
CA LEU A 162 7.96 -5.18 21.02
C LEU A 162 8.40 -6.63 20.73
N PRO A 163 7.91 -7.62 21.51
CA PRO A 163 8.10 -9.03 21.21
C PRO A 163 7.80 -9.36 19.76
N ALA A 164 8.69 -10.09 19.09
CA ALA A 164 8.47 -10.59 17.74
C ALA A 164 8.07 -12.07 17.79
N ARG A 165 7.50 -12.58 16.70
CA ARG A 165 7.35 -14.02 16.50
C ARG A 165 8.34 -14.48 15.46
N VAL A 166 9.13 -15.52 15.78
CA VAL A 166 10.15 -16.10 14.90
C VAL A 166 9.74 -17.52 14.52
N GLU A 167 9.71 -17.81 13.23
CA GLU A 167 9.52 -19.15 12.69
C GLU A 167 10.69 -19.46 11.76
N VAL A 168 11.54 -20.42 12.16
CA VAL A 168 12.69 -20.83 11.37
C VAL A 168 12.20 -21.76 10.25
N LEU A 169 12.65 -21.48 9.03
CA LEU A 169 12.31 -22.27 7.84
C LEU A 169 13.44 -23.23 7.45
N SER A 170 13.33 -23.87 6.31
CA SER A 170 14.37 -24.68 5.70
C SER A 170 14.78 -24.06 4.36
N PRO A 171 16.04 -23.68 4.18
CA PRO A 171 17.19 -23.85 5.10
C PRO A 171 17.07 -22.95 6.36
N GLU A 172 17.78 -23.30 7.45
CA GLU A 172 17.76 -22.58 8.74
C GLU A 172 18.26 -21.13 8.68
N THR A 173 18.76 -20.69 7.53
CA THR A 173 19.10 -19.28 7.22
C THR A 173 17.90 -18.49 6.70
N GLU A 174 16.72 -19.10 6.61
CA GLU A 174 15.48 -18.45 6.25
C GLU A 174 14.50 -18.49 7.42
N LEU A 175 13.77 -17.41 7.62
CA LEU A 175 12.77 -17.32 8.70
C LEU A 175 11.58 -16.44 8.31
N LEU A 176 10.44 -16.68 8.96
CA LEU A 176 9.36 -15.71 9.03
C LEU A 176 9.48 -14.95 10.34
N LEU A 177 9.63 -13.63 10.24
CA LEU A 177 9.64 -12.72 11.37
C LEU A 177 8.39 -11.85 11.36
N THR A 178 7.56 -11.96 12.40
CA THR A 178 6.39 -11.09 12.55
C THR A 178 6.65 -10.06 13.64
N ILE A 179 6.48 -8.78 13.30
CA ILE A 179 6.59 -7.65 14.20
C ILE A 179 5.28 -6.86 14.26
N HIS A 180 5.05 -6.13 15.36
CA HIS A 180 3.80 -5.41 15.66
C HIS A 180 3.95 -3.90 15.63
N GLU A 181 5.11 -3.39 15.20
CA GLU A 181 5.46 -1.97 15.11
C GLU A 181 6.21 -1.70 13.79
N GLY A 182 6.72 -0.49 13.58
CA GLY A 182 7.40 -0.14 12.32
C GLY A 182 8.42 0.96 12.53
N LYS A 183 9.49 0.66 13.29
CA LYS A 183 10.63 1.58 13.48
C LYS A 183 11.54 1.58 12.24
N PHE A 184 12.38 2.59 12.14
CA PHE A 184 13.33 2.72 11.04
C PHE A 184 14.26 1.50 10.94
N HIS A 185 14.28 0.83 9.78
CA HIS A 185 15.07 -0.39 9.50
C HIS A 185 14.93 -1.48 10.57
N GLN A 186 13.74 -1.62 11.18
CA GLN A 186 13.54 -2.39 12.41
C GLN A 186 14.04 -3.83 12.30
N VAL A 187 13.61 -4.59 11.29
CA VAL A 187 14.00 -6.00 11.11
C VAL A 187 15.51 -6.13 11.01
N LYS A 188 16.17 -5.30 10.21
CA LYS A 188 17.63 -5.30 10.03
C LYS A 188 18.35 -5.01 11.35
N ARG A 189 17.90 -4.00 12.09
CA ARG A 189 18.47 -3.63 13.40
C ARG A 189 18.22 -4.70 14.47
N MET A 190 17.07 -5.37 14.46
CA MET A 190 16.78 -6.47 15.38
C MET A 190 17.72 -7.66 15.15
N LEU A 191 17.94 -8.06 13.90
CA LEU A 191 18.87 -9.15 13.59
C LEU A 191 20.31 -8.76 13.90
N PHE A 192 20.69 -7.51 13.62
CA PHE A 192 22.00 -6.98 13.99
C PHE A 192 22.23 -6.99 15.52
N ALA A 193 21.20 -6.69 16.32
CA ALA A 193 21.29 -6.73 17.77
C ALA A 193 21.55 -8.15 18.35
N VAL A 194 21.26 -9.18 17.58
CA VAL A 194 21.58 -10.59 17.90
C VAL A 194 22.77 -11.11 17.07
N ASN A 195 23.65 -10.21 16.64
CA ASN A 195 24.87 -10.49 15.87
C ASN A 195 24.63 -11.21 14.52
N ASN A 196 23.51 -10.97 13.87
CA ASN A 196 23.20 -11.52 12.54
C ASN A 196 22.95 -10.41 11.51
N LEU A 197 23.06 -10.73 10.24
CA LEU A 197 22.83 -9.80 9.13
C LEU A 197 21.70 -10.28 8.24
N VAL A 198 20.84 -9.33 7.85
CA VAL A 198 19.80 -9.58 6.84
C VAL A 198 20.43 -9.48 5.45
N THR A 199 20.39 -10.55 4.68
CA THR A 199 20.86 -10.60 3.28
C THR A 199 19.73 -10.39 2.28
N ALA A 200 18.50 -10.81 2.61
CA ALA A 200 17.29 -10.50 1.85
C ALA A 200 16.10 -10.26 2.78
N LEU A 201 15.21 -9.34 2.40
CA LEU A 201 14.04 -8.97 3.19
C LEU A 201 12.82 -8.74 2.32
N ARG A 202 11.77 -9.53 2.55
CA ARG A 202 10.52 -9.45 1.80
C ARG A 202 9.32 -9.47 2.74
N ARG A 203 8.47 -8.45 2.72
CA ARG A 203 7.23 -8.47 3.47
C ARG A 203 6.19 -9.35 2.78
N THR A 204 5.74 -10.40 3.47
CA THR A 204 4.80 -11.39 2.93
C THR A 204 3.38 -11.19 3.43
N ALA A 205 3.19 -10.50 4.59
CA ALA A 205 1.87 -10.18 5.11
C ALA A 205 1.82 -8.84 5.84
N PHE A 206 0.65 -8.22 5.86
CA PHE A 206 0.37 -6.95 6.54
C PHE A 206 -1.10 -6.90 6.96
N GLY A 207 -1.37 -6.83 8.27
CA GLY A 207 -2.71 -6.68 8.82
C GLY A 207 -3.69 -7.77 8.38
N GLY A 208 -3.29 -9.03 8.37
CA GLY A 208 -4.10 -10.16 7.89
C GLY A 208 -4.06 -10.37 6.37
N LEU A 209 -3.67 -9.36 5.60
CA LEU A 209 -3.52 -9.45 4.15
C LEU A 209 -2.22 -10.19 3.81
N LYS A 210 -2.28 -11.20 2.95
CA LYS A 210 -1.10 -11.94 2.44
C LYS A 210 -0.75 -11.49 1.02
N LEU A 211 0.55 -11.43 0.73
CA LEU A 211 1.02 -11.16 -0.63
C LEU A 211 0.53 -12.25 -1.57
N ASP A 212 -0.09 -11.84 -2.65
CA ASP A 212 -0.51 -12.75 -3.72
C ASP A 212 0.73 -13.32 -4.42
N GLY A 213 0.90 -14.63 -4.36
CA GLY A 213 2.03 -15.33 -4.96
C GLY A 213 2.05 -15.28 -6.51
N ALA A 214 0.95 -14.90 -7.14
CA ALA A 214 0.88 -14.72 -8.58
C ALA A 214 1.48 -13.39 -9.05
N LEU A 215 1.65 -12.41 -8.15
CA LEU A 215 2.25 -11.12 -8.50
C LEU A 215 3.78 -11.23 -8.58
N ALA A 216 4.35 -11.01 -9.75
CA ALA A 216 5.78 -10.83 -9.90
C ALA A 216 6.26 -9.52 -9.25
N PRO A 217 7.55 -9.36 -8.91
CA PRO A 217 8.08 -8.09 -8.42
C PRO A 217 7.79 -6.94 -9.39
N GLY A 218 7.22 -5.84 -8.88
CA GLY A 218 6.75 -4.69 -9.66
C GLY A 218 5.30 -4.79 -10.13
N GLU A 219 4.67 -5.94 -10.04
CA GLU A 219 3.26 -6.10 -10.39
C GLU A 219 2.34 -5.74 -9.23
N TYR A 220 1.12 -5.35 -9.57
CA TYR A 220 0.08 -4.97 -8.62
C TYR A 220 -1.30 -5.40 -9.15
N ARG A 221 -2.25 -5.50 -8.24
CA ARG A 221 -3.67 -5.66 -8.53
C ARG A 221 -4.57 -4.91 -7.56
N PRO A 222 -5.80 -4.60 -7.93
CA PRO A 222 -6.80 -4.15 -6.97
C PRO A 222 -7.01 -5.22 -5.88
N LEU A 223 -7.35 -4.79 -4.67
CA LEU A 223 -7.85 -5.69 -3.63
C LEU A 223 -9.29 -6.11 -3.94
N SER A 224 -9.65 -7.33 -3.54
CA SER A 224 -11.04 -7.76 -3.48
C SER A 224 -11.79 -7.07 -2.33
N GLU A 225 -13.13 -7.17 -2.33
CA GLU A 225 -13.95 -6.61 -1.25
C GLU A 225 -13.63 -7.29 0.09
N GLU A 226 -13.42 -8.61 0.08
CA GLU A 226 -13.06 -9.39 1.26
C GLU A 226 -11.68 -8.98 1.81
N GLU A 227 -10.71 -8.72 0.93
CA GLU A 227 -9.38 -8.25 1.34
C GLU A 227 -9.45 -6.84 1.97
N VAL A 228 -10.33 -5.98 1.46
CA VAL A 228 -10.58 -4.66 2.06
C VAL A 228 -11.26 -4.79 3.42
N GLU A 229 -12.20 -5.70 3.59
CA GLU A 229 -12.84 -5.98 4.88
C GLU A 229 -11.83 -6.46 5.91
N VAL A 230 -10.95 -7.40 5.56
CA VAL A 230 -9.85 -7.86 6.43
C VAL A 230 -8.98 -6.70 6.94
N LEU A 231 -8.67 -5.72 6.08
CA LEU A 231 -7.93 -4.52 6.48
C LEU A 231 -8.74 -3.58 7.39
N HIS A 232 -10.07 -3.59 7.27
CA HIS A 232 -10.95 -2.80 8.14
C HIS A 232 -11.11 -3.40 9.54
N GLU A 233 -10.90 -4.70 9.68
CA GLU A 233 -10.96 -5.42 10.97
C GLU A 233 -9.62 -5.39 11.76
N ALA A 234 -8.51 -5.09 11.08
CA ALA A 234 -7.15 -5.10 11.62
C ALA A 234 -6.82 -3.93 12.60
#